data_1579332fb4c3ff096501afd1eec6da90
#
_entry.id   1579332fb4c3ff096501afd1eec6da90
#
_cell.length_a   1.000
_cell.length_b   1.000
_cell.length_c   1.000
_cell.angle_alpha   90.00
_cell.angle_beta   90.00
_cell.angle_gamma   90.00
#
_symmetry.space_group_name_H-M   'P 1'
#
loop_
_entity.id
_entity.type
_entity.pdbx_description
1 polymer ?
#
loop_
_entity_poly.entity_id
_entity_poly.type
_entity_poly.pdbx_seq_one_letter_code
_entity_poly.pdbx_strand_id
1 'polypeptide(L)'
;MRKLKLFKWRGINRLQQKQKGTIVAESAVMAQQQLMSRGLQHIKLQQNWQLNSKPKNAEVCALLSQLATLLQAAVPLKNSLQILLQHCTNIALNGWLRQLLKDIESGLAFSQALEKQTVEKQNQYLTYQDRQLIKVGEMTGKLPTVCHEIAQHKQ
;
A
#
# COMPACT_ATOMS: atom_id res chain seq x y z
N MET A 1 19.14 -1.20 3.63
CA MET A 1 17.77 -0.95 3.12
C MET A 1 17.83 -0.57 1.66
N ARG A 2 17.12 -1.31 0.82
CA ARG A 2 17.03 -0.93 -0.59
C ARG A 2 16.05 0.23 -0.73
N LYS A 3 16.49 1.25 -1.45
CA LYS A 3 15.73 2.48 -1.62
C LYS A 3 14.69 2.28 -2.73
N LEU A 4 13.42 2.55 -2.43
CA LEU A 4 12.35 2.51 -3.42
C LEU A 4 12.45 3.72 -4.34
N LYS A 5 12.08 3.51 -5.61
CA LYS A 5 12.10 4.54 -6.65
C LYS A 5 10.75 4.56 -7.37
N LEU A 6 10.37 5.73 -7.83
CA LEU A 6 9.15 5.92 -8.61
C LEU A 6 9.51 5.97 -10.10
N PHE A 7 8.80 5.18 -10.90
CA PHE A 7 8.98 5.13 -12.34
C PHE A 7 7.71 5.50 -13.06
N LYS A 8 7.81 6.30 -14.11
CA LYS A 8 6.75 6.46 -15.10
C LYS A 8 6.94 5.39 -16.16
N TRP A 9 5.84 4.77 -16.55
CA TRP A 9 5.92 3.71 -17.55
C TRP A 9 4.89 3.90 -18.65
N ARG A 10 5.21 3.35 -19.81
CA ARG A 10 4.31 3.23 -20.97
C ARG A 10 4.44 1.81 -21.47
N GLY A 11 3.34 1.24 -21.92
CA GLY A 11 3.33 -0.11 -22.47
C GLY A 11 2.06 -0.37 -23.25
N ILE A 12 1.95 -1.58 -23.75
CA ILE A 12 0.81 -2.04 -24.54
C ILE A 12 0.22 -3.26 -23.81
N ASN A 13 -1.09 -3.28 -23.61
CA ASN A 13 -1.76 -4.41 -22.99
C ASN A 13 -2.05 -5.52 -24.02
N ARG A 14 -2.67 -6.62 -23.56
CA ARG A 14 -2.98 -7.76 -24.41
C ARG A 14 -3.97 -7.43 -25.54
N LEU A 15 -4.74 -6.37 -25.39
CA LEU A 15 -5.70 -5.87 -26.38
C LEU A 15 -5.06 -4.87 -27.35
N GLN A 16 -3.73 -4.73 -27.33
CA GLN A 16 -2.97 -3.80 -28.17
C GLN A 16 -3.30 -2.32 -27.88
N GLN A 17 -3.80 -2.04 -26.69
CA GLN A 17 -4.11 -0.67 -26.26
C GLN A 17 -2.90 -0.07 -25.55
N LYS A 18 -2.60 1.18 -25.84
CA LYS A 18 -1.52 1.91 -25.15
C LYS A 18 -1.95 2.23 -23.74
N GLN A 19 -1.09 1.91 -22.79
CA GLN A 19 -1.31 2.16 -21.35
C GLN A 19 -0.15 2.98 -20.82
N LYS A 20 -0.41 3.78 -19.79
CA LYS A 20 0.62 4.54 -19.07
C LYS A 20 0.27 4.61 -17.60
N GLY A 21 1.28 4.82 -16.78
CA GLY A 21 1.06 4.96 -15.34
C GLY A 21 2.35 5.18 -14.59
N THR A 22 2.28 4.97 -13.29
CA THR A 22 3.44 5.05 -12.41
C THR A 22 3.54 3.77 -11.59
N ILE A 23 4.76 3.41 -11.21
CA ILE A 23 5.02 2.23 -10.39
C ILE A 23 6.19 2.53 -9.44
N VAL A 24 6.11 1.98 -8.22
CA VAL A 24 7.19 2.05 -7.24
C VAL A 24 7.88 0.70 -7.19
N ALA A 25 9.19 0.70 -7.34
CA ALA A 25 10.01 -0.50 -7.29
C ALA A 25 11.42 -0.18 -6.84
N GLU A 26 12.17 -1.18 -6.44
CA GLU A 26 13.56 -1.01 -6.01
C GLU A 26 14.50 -0.71 -7.18
N SER A 27 14.18 -1.21 -8.37
CA SER A 27 14.99 -1.01 -9.58
C SER A 27 14.11 -1.04 -10.83
N ALA A 28 14.66 -0.54 -11.93
CA ALA A 28 14.00 -0.59 -13.23
C ALA A 28 13.70 -2.04 -13.67
N VAL A 29 14.59 -2.97 -13.37
CA VAL A 29 14.41 -4.39 -13.70
C VAL A 29 13.20 -4.96 -12.97
N MET A 30 13.07 -4.68 -11.68
CA MET A 30 11.93 -5.16 -10.88
C MET A 30 10.62 -4.50 -11.33
N ALA A 31 10.67 -3.21 -11.68
CA ALA A 31 9.49 -2.50 -12.21
C ALA A 31 9.03 -3.16 -13.51
N GLN A 32 9.96 -3.45 -14.41
CA GLN A 32 9.65 -4.11 -15.68
C GLN A 32 9.05 -5.49 -15.47
N GLN A 33 9.61 -6.28 -14.56
CA GLN A 33 9.09 -7.61 -14.24
C GLN A 33 7.66 -7.55 -13.72
N GLN A 34 7.37 -6.61 -12.83
CA GLN A 34 6.02 -6.44 -12.30
C GLN A 34 5.02 -6.04 -13.39
N LEU A 35 5.41 -5.14 -14.28
CA LEU A 35 4.55 -4.71 -15.39
C LEU A 35 4.34 -5.84 -16.39
N MET A 36 5.36 -6.63 -16.67
CA MET A 36 5.23 -7.80 -17.54
C MET A 36 4.28 -8.83 -16.94
N SER A 37 4.30 -9.02 -15.62
CA SER A 37 3.38 -9.94 -14.94
C SER A 37 1.92 -9.49 -15.05
N ARG A 38 1.68 -8.20 -15.31
CA ARG A 38 0.33 -7.66 -15.58
C ARG A 38 -0.10 -7.80 -17.02
N GLY A 39 0.72 -8.44 -17.87
CA GLY A 39 0.43 -8.63 -19.29
C GLY A 39 0.82 -7.48 -20.19
N LEU A 40 1.62 -6.54 -19.71
CA LEU A 40 2.08 -5.40 -20.50
C LEU A 40 3.31 -5.78 -21.33
N GLN A 41 3.40 -5.25 -22.56
CA GLN A 41 4.49 -5.47 -23.50
C GLN A 41 5.03 -4.13 -23.99
N HIS A 42 6.22 -4.14 -24.57
CA HIS A 42 6.90 -2.94 -25.09
C HIS A 42 6.98 -1.83 -24.04
N ILE A 43 7.43 -2.22 -22.84
CA ILE A 43 7.46 -1.36 -21.69
C ILE A 43 8.62 -0.37 -21.78
N LYS A 44 8.33 0.92 -21.64
CA LYS A 44 9.34 1.97 -21.52
C LYS A 44 9.23 2.55 -20.11
N LEU A 45 10.36 2.61 -19.41
CA LEU A 45 10.44 3.10 -18.05
C LEU A 45 11.28 4.38 -18.00
N GLN A 46 10.84 5.33 -17.20
CA GLN A 46 11.58 6.55 -16.92
C GLN A 46 11.50 6.82 -15.42
N GLN A 47 12.66 6.95 -14.76
CA GLN A 47 12.66 7.24 -13.33
C GLN A 47 12.14 8.66 -13.09
N ASN A 48 11.20 8.78 -12.18
CA ASN A 48 10.69 10.06 -11.73
C ASN A 48 11.49 10.49 -10.50
N TRP A 49 12.24 11.59 -10.63
CA TRP A 49 13.14 12.09 -9.60
C TRP A 49 12.44 12.99 -8.58
N GLN A 50 11.13 12.90 -8.45
CA GLN A 50 10.42 13.67 -7.43
C GLN A 50 10.93 13.32 -6.05
N LEU A 51 11.15 14.35 -5.25
CA LEU A 51 11.57 14.18 -3.87
C LEU A 51 10.49 13.46 -3.08
N ASN A 52 10.90 12.58 -2.17
CA ASN A 52 10.01 11.89 -1.26
C ASN A 52 9.24 12.91 -0.43
N SER A 53 7.99 13.14 -0.77
CA SER A 53 7.12 13.94 0.07
C SER A 53 6.49 13.06 1.14
N LYS A 54 6.39 13.59 2.35
CA LYS A 54 5.64 12.96 3.43
C LYS A 54 4.19 12.76 2.95
N PRO A 55 3.59 11.58 3.12
CA PRO A 55 2.21 11.38 2.68
C PRO A 55 1.27 12.34 3.40
N LYS A 56 0.36 12.92 2.63
CA LYS A 56 -0.67 13.79 3.19
C LYS A 56 -1.70 12.96 3.94
N ASN A 57 -2.32 13.57 4.92
CA ASN A 57 -3.38 12.91 5.70
C ASN A 57 -4.49 12.37 4.80
N ALA A 58 -4.83 13.12 3.74
CA ALA A 58 -5.84 12.68 2.77
C ALA A 58 -5.44 11.37 2.06
N GLU A 59 -4.17 11.17 1.79
CA GLU A 59 -3.68 9.93 1.17
C GLU A 59 -3.82 8.73 2.11
N VAL A 60 -3.52 8.92 3.40
CA VAL A 60 -3.69 7.88 4.42
C VAL A 60 -5.17 7.54 4.60
N CYS A 61 -6.04 8.57 4.63
CA CYS A 61 -7.48 8.38 4.73
C CYS A 61 -8.04 7.61 3.53
N ALA A 62 -7.61 7.97 2.32
CA ALA A 62 -8.03 7.28 1.10
C ALA A 62 -7.62 5.80 1.14
N LEU A 63 -6.40 5.53 1.61
CA LEU A 63 -5.90 4.16 1.74
C LEU A 63 -6.77 3.35 2.70
N LEU A 64 -7.08 3.91 3.87
CA LEU A 64 -7.91 3.23 4.87
C LEU A 64 -9.34 3.00 4.38
N SER A 65 -9.91 3.96 3.64
CA SER A 65 -11.24 3.80 3.04
C SER A 65 -11.25 2.68 2.01
N GLN A 66 -10.24 2.61 1.17
CA GLN A 66 -10.11 1.56 0.17
C GLN A 66 -9.91 0.20 0.84
N LEU A 67 -9.10 0.14 1.89
CA LEU A 67 -8.92 -1.08 2.68
C LEU A 67 -10.25 -1.55 3.26
N ALA A 68 -11.01 -0.64 3.86
CA ALA A 68 -12.33 -0.95 4.42
C ALA A 68 -13.27 -1.54 3.36
N THR A 69 -13.29 -0.93 2.17
CA THR A 69 -14.12 -1.40 1.06
C THR A 69 -13.75 -2.82 0.64
N LEU A 70 -12.47 -3.11 0.50
CA LEU A 70 -11.99 -4.44 0.12
C LEU A 70 -12.34 -5.48 1.20
N LEU A 71 -12.16 -5.13 2.47
CA LEU A 71 -12.48 -6.03 3.58
C LEU A 71 -14.00 -6.28 3.67
N GLN A 72 -14.82 -5.26 3.41
CA GLN A 72 -16.28 -5.42 3.36
C GLN A 72 -16.73 -6.35 2.23
N ALA A 73 -15.97 -6.35 1.14
CA ALA A 73 -16.21 -7.28 0.02
C ALA A 73 -15.66 -8.69 0.28
N ALA A 74 -15.23 -8.97 1.51
CA ALA A 74 -14.68 -10.25 1.95
C ALA A 74 -13.34 -10.62 1.29
N VAL A 75 -12.59 -9.62 0.81
CA VAL A 75 -11.23 -9.84 0.33
C VAL A 75 -10.33 -10.00 1.56
N PRO A 76 -9.53 -11.08 1.66
CA PRO A 76 -8.64 -11.25 2.81
C PRO A 76 -7.69 -10.07 3.00
N LEU A 77 -7.31 -9.79 4.24
CA LEU A 77 -6.45 -8.65 4.57
C LEU A 77 -5.16 -8.62 3.75
N LYS A 78 -4.47 -9.75 3.67
CA LYS A 78 -3.23 -9.88 2.90
C LYS A 78 -3.46 -9.49 1.43
N ASN A 79 -4.51 -10.02 0.82
CA ASN A 79 -4.84 -9.74 -0.57
C ASN A 79 -5.23 -8.28 -0.77
N SER A 80 -5.98 -7.71 0.18
CA SER A 80 -6.36 -6.30 0.16
C SER A 80 -5.12 -5.39 0.17
N LEU A 81 -4.16 -5.69 1.04
CA LEU A 81 -2.92 -4.91 1.13
C LEU A 81 -2.09 -5.04 -0.16
N GLN A 82 -2.06 -6.22 -0.78
CA GLN A 82 -1.38 -6.42 -2.05
C GLN A 82 -1.99 -5.56 -3.16
N ILE A 83 -3.31 -5.48 -3.21
CA ILE A 83 -4.02 -4.64 -4.19
C ILE A 83 -3.69 -3.17 -3.96
N LEU A 84 -3.76 -2.71 -2.71
CA LEU A 84 -3.45 -1.32 -2.38
C LEU A 84 -2.00 -0.97 -2.72
N LEU A 85 -1.08 -1.88 -2.47
CA LEU A 85 0.34 -1.69 -2.76
C LEU A 85 0.60 -1.46 -4.25
N GLN A 86 -0.10 -2.19 -5.12
CA GLN A 86 0.05 -2.07 -6.56
C GLN A 86 -0.29 -0.67 -7.08
N HIS A 87 -1.19 0.03 -6.39
CA HIS A 87 -1.67 1.34 -6.81
C HIS A 87 -1.11 2.49 -5.96
N CYS A 88 -0.22 2.18 -5.01
CA CYS A 88 0.36 3.19 -4.13
C CYS A 88 1.59 3.81 -4.78
N THR A 89 1.53 5.10 -5.09
CA THR A 89 2.61 5.83 -5.77
C THR A 89 3.42 6.73 -4.85
N ASN A 90 2.99 6.93 -3.61
CA ASN A 90 3.80 7.63 -2.61
C ASN A 90 4.85 6.66 -2.09
N ILE A 91 6.13 7.02 -2.22
CA ILE A 91 7.24 6.12 -1.89
C ILE A 91 7.25 5.74 -0.42
N ALA A 92 7.04 6.70 0.48
CA ALA A 92 7.04 6.45 1.92
C ALA A 92 5.89 5.53 2.33
N LEU A 93 4.69 5.81 1.82
CA LEU A 93 3.50 5.01 2.11
C LEU A 93 3.62 3.60 1.51
N ASN A 94 4.20 3.50 0.31
CA ASN A 94 4.46 2.21 -0.34
C ASN A 94 5.40 1.35 0.50
N GLY A 95 6.49 1.95 1.00
CA GLY A 95 7.43 1.24 1.89
C GLY A 95 6.78 0.77 3.18
N TRP A 96 5.91 1.58 3.76
CA TRP A 96 5.15 1.24 4.95
C TRP A 96 4.22 0.04 4.70
N LEU A 97 3.49 0.07 3.58
CA LEU A 97 2.62 -1.05 3.19
C LEU A 97 3.40 -2.34 2.94
N ARG A 98 4.56 -2.24 2.29
CA ARG A 98 5.42 -3.42 2.03
C ARG A 98 5.86 -4.07 3.34
N GLN A 99 6.24 -3.27 4.32
CA GLN A 99 6.67 -3.79 5.61
C GLN A 99 5.50 -4.43 6.37
N LEU A 100 4.33 -3.79 6.36
CA LEU A 100 3.13 -4.36 6.95
C LEU A 100 2.79 -5.71 6.33
N LEU A 101 2.80 -5.77 5.01
CA LEU A 101 2.48 -7.00 4.27
C LEU A 101 3.46 -8.12 4.63
N LYS A 102 4.75 -7.79 4.67
CA LYS A 102 5.79 -8.74 5.04
C LYS A 102 5.57 -9.30 6.45
N ASP A 103 5.24 -8.45 7.41
CA ASP A 103 5.00 -8.85 8.79
C ASP A 103 3.73 -9.71 8.90
N ILE A 104 2.68 -9.38 8.17
CA ILE A 104 1.44 -10.16 8.15
C ILE A 104 1.68 -11.53 7.49
N GLU A 105 2.46 -11.57 6.42
CA GLU A 105 2.84 -12.83 5.77
C GLU A 105 3.68 -13.73 6.69
N SER A 106 4.42 -13.12 7.63
CA SER A 106 5.21 -13.88 8.62
C SER A 106 4.36 -14.40 9.77
N GLY A 107 3.08 -14.05 9.83
CA GLY A 107 2.14 -14.57 10.83
C GLY A 107 1.64 -13.55 11.85
N LEU A 108 2.03 -12.29 11.76
CA LEU A 108 1.54 -11.26 12.68
C LEU A 108 0.12 -10.81 12.29
N ALA A 109 -0.70 -10.52 13.30
CA ALA A 109 -1.97 -9.83 13.07
C ALA A 109 -1.70 -8.38 12.65
N PHE A 110 -2.68 -7.72 12.04
CA PHE A 110 -2.54 -6.35 11.59
C PHE A 110 -2.13 -5.41 12.73
N SER A 111 -2.80 -5.50 13.88
CA SER A 111 -2.47 -4.68 15.05
C SER A 111 -1.05 -4.95 15.56
N GLN A 112 -0.61 -6.20 15.54
CA GLN A 112 0.75 -6.58 15.94
C GLN A 112 1.80 -6.01 14.99
N ALA A 113 1.54 -6.04 13.69
CA ALA A 113 2.42 -5.47 12.69
C ALA A 113 2.56 -3.95 12.87
N LEU A 114 1.46 -3.27 13.17
CA LEU A 114 1.47 -1.83 13.44
C LEU A 114 2.27 -1.49 14.71
N GLU A 115 2.11 -2.27 15.78
CA GLU A 115 2.87 -2.07 17.01
C GLU A 115 4.37 -2.29 16.81
N LYS A 116 4.73 -3.29 16.01
CA LYS A 116 6.13 -3.55 15.68
C LYS A 116 6.77 -2.34 15.01
N GLN A 117 6.08 -1.69 14.09
CA GLN A 117 6.57 -0.49 13.43
C GLN A 117 6.78 0.65 14.41
N THR A 118 5.92 0.77 15.41
CA THR A 118 6.04 1.77 16.46
C THR A 118 7.34 1.59 17.25
N VAL A 119 7.64 0.35 17.64
CA VAL A 119 8.86 0.02 18.38
C VAL A 119 10.10 0.30 17.54
N GLU A 120 10.07 0.00 16.26
CA GLU A 120 11.17 0.21 15.33
C GLU A 120 11.32 1.66 14.87
N LYS A 121 10.48 2.56 15.39
CA LYS A 121 10.47 4.00 15.06
C LYS A 121 10.31 4.27 13.56
N GLN A 122 9.62 3.39 12.87
CA GLN A 122 9.27 3.61 11.47
C GLN A 122 8.10 4.59 11.37
N ASN A 123 7.90 5.15 10.18
CA ASN A 123 6.86 6.15 9.95
C ASN A 123 5.51 5.66 10.44
N GLN A 124 4.90 6.44 11.31
CA GLN A 124 3.60 6.13 11.91
C GLN A 124 2.55 7.06 11.32
N TYR A 125 1.67 6.50 10.51
CA TYR A 125 0.56 7.25 9.93
C TYR A 125 -0.72 7.11 10.74
N LEU A 126 -0.70 6.19 11.72
CA LEU A 126 -1.83 5.93 12.60
C LEU A 126 -1.46 6.30 14.03
N THR A 127 -2.38 6.94 14.73
CA THR A 127 -2.19 7.31 16.13
C THR A 127 -2.31 6.08 17.04
N TYR A 128 -1.92 6.23 18.30
CA TYR A 128 -2.13 5.19 19.30
C TYR A 128 -3.61 4.77 19.37
N GLN A 129 -4.53 5.73 19.36
CA GLN A 129 -5.97 5.46 19.39
C GLN A 129 -6.42 4.67 18.17
N ASP A 130 -5.94 5.06 16.98
CA ASP A 130 -6.25 4.34 15.75
C ASP A 130 -5.82 2.87 15.83
N ARG A 131 -4.63 2.63 16.34
CA ARG A 131 -4.09 1.27 16.47
C ARG A 131 -4.90 0.43 17.46
N GLN A 132 -5.35 1.04 18.57
CA GLN A 132 -6.21 0.35 19.53
C GLN A 132 -7.57 0.00 18.94
N LEU A 133 -8.14 0.88 18.15
CA LEU A 133 -9.40 0.62 17.44
C LEU A 133 -9.26 -0.55 16.47
N ILE A 134 -8.15 -0.62 15.75
CA ILE A 134 -7.85 -1.73 14.85
C ILE A 134 -7.77 -3.05 15.62
N LYS A 135 -7.12 -3.04 16.76
CA LYS A 135 -7.04 -4.24 17.61
C LYS A 135 -8.41 -4.72 18.05
N VAL A 136 -9.27 -3.80 18.49
CA VAL A 136 -10.65 -4.12 18.86
C VAL A 136 -11.43 -4.66 17.66
N GLY A 137 -11.27 -4.04 16.49
CA GLY A 137 -11.91 -4.50 15.25
C GLY A 137 -11.52 -5.92 14.87
N GLU A 138 -10.24 -6.27 15.03
CA GLU A 138 -9.78 -7.65 14.80
C GLU A 138 -10.44 -8.63 15.74
N MET A 139 -10.52 -8.28 17.03
CA MET A 139 -11.08 -9.16 18.07
C MET A 139 -12.59 -9.37 17.91
N THR A 140 -13.29 -8.38 17.37
CA THR A 140 -14.75 -8.40 17.25
C THR A 140 -15.24 -8.74 15.86
N GLY A 141 -14.34 -8.95 14.91
CA GLY A 141 -14.71 -9.20 13.51
C GLY A 141 -15.24 -7.97 12.78
N LYS A 142 -14.97 -6.76 13.29
CA LYS A 142 -15.48 -5.51 12.72
C LYS A 142 -14.36 -4.62 12.16
N LEU A 143 -13.28 -5.23 11.68
CA LEU A 143 -12.15 -4.49 11.14
C LEU A 143 -12.54 -3.55 9.98
N PRO A 144 -13.41 -3.96 9.02
CA PRO A 144 -13.83 -3.04 7.96
C PRO A 144 -14.49 -1.76 8.48
N THR A 145 -15.39 -1.90 9.45
CA THR A 145 -16.09 -0.77 10.07
C THR A 145 -15.10 0.17 10.75
N VAL A 146 -14.15 -0.39 11.50
CA VAL A 146 -13.13 0.40 12.22
C VAL A 146 -12.25 1.17 11.23
N CYS A 147 -11.79 0.53 10.17
CA CYS A 147 -10.96 1.20 9.15
C CYS A 147 -11.72 2.38 8.52
N HIS A 148 -12.99 2.19 8.24
CA HIS A 148 -13.83 3.26 7.68
C HIS A 148 -13.98 4.42 8.65
N GLU A 149 -14.23 4.14 9.93
CA GLU A 149 -14.35 5.17 10.97
C GLU A 149 -13.06 5.96 11.13
N ILE A 150 -11.92 5.29 11.17
CA ILE A 150 -10.62 5.97 11.28
C ILE A 150 -10.41 6.90 10.08
N ALA A 151 -10.72 6.44 8.88
CA ALA A 151 -10.61 7.25 7.67
C ALA A 151 -11.45 8.52 7.76
N GLN A 152 -12.67 8.43 8.29
CA GLN A 152 -13.55 9.58 8.43
C GLN A 152 -13.03 10.57 9.47
N HIS A 153 -12.47 10.11 10.57
CA HIS A 153 -11.97 10.98 11.63
C HIS A 153 -10.68 11.71 11.26
N LYS A 154 -9.88 11.14 10.36
CA LYS A 154 -8.62 11.75 9.93
C LYS A 154 -8.78 12.86 8.89
N GLN A 155 -9.91 12.94 8.30
CA GLN A 155 -10.18 13.97 7.28
C GLN A 155 -10.17 15.39 7.85
#